data_6a47d5e1ff580154e57885f44010224b
#
_entry.id   6a47d5e1ff580154e57885f44010224b
#
_cell.length_a   1.000
_cell.length_b   1.000
_cell.length_c   1.000
_cell.angle_alpha   90.00
_cell.angle_beta   90.00
_cell.angle_gamma   90.00
#
_symmetry.space_group_name_H-M   'P 1'
#
loop_
_entity.id
_entity.type
_entity.pdbx_description
1 polymer ?
#
loop_
_entity_poly.entity_id
_entity_poly.type
_entity_poly.pdbx_seq_one_letter_code
_entity_poly.pdbx_strand_id
1 'polypeptide(L)'
;MKKIIAVALALVSLLAVVAGCGGDKKEAEKSPAKKVVLKVGATPVPHAEILNFIKPTLEKEGIDLQIIEFSDYVKPNLALNDKELDANFFQHIPYLEKFAKERNLPLTTLTKVHIEPMGIYSKSIKSLDALPEGAKIAIPNDPTDGGRALALLQSAKLLKLKDGV
;
A
#
# COMPACT_ATOMS: atom_id res chain seq x y z
N MET A 1 -75.49 17.24 -25.98
CA MET A 1 -74.49 16.19 -26.09
C MET A 1 -73.06 16.65 -25.76
N LYS A 2 -72.53 17.75 -26.30
CA LYS A 2 -71.15 18.21 -26.02
C LYS A 2 -70.88 18.59 -24.53
N LYS A 3 -71.87 19.12 -23.78
CA LYS A 3 -71.72 19.50 -22.41
C LYS A 3 -71.72 18.31 -21.42
N ILE A 4 -72.41 17.21 -21.78
CA ILE A 4 -72.46 15.99 -20.98
C ILE A 4 -71.14 15.19 -21.08
N ILE A 5 -70.52 15.22 -22.26
CA ILE A 5 -69.22 14.57 -22.50
C ILE A 5 -68.09 15.30 -21.72
N ALA A 6 -68.15 16.64 -21.60
CA ALA A 6 -67.17 17.41 -20.86
C ALA A 6 -67.21 17.13 -19.36
N VAL A 7 -68.40 16.92 -18.78
CA VAL A 7 -68.58 16.61 -17.36
C VAL A 7 -68.18 15.17 -17.06
N ALA A 8 -68.41 14.24 -17.96
CA ALA A 8 -67.96 12.84 -17.83
C ALA A 8 -66.42 12.70 -17.85
N LEU A 9 -65.73 13.46 -18.73
CA LEU A 9 -64.28 13.50 -18.78
C LEU A 9 -63.65 14.17 -17.54
N ALA A 10 -64.30 15.16 -16.93
CA ALA A 10 -63.80 15.80 -15.70
C ALA A 10 -63.98 14.88 -14.47
N LEU A 11 -65.00 14.08 -14.41
CA LEU A 11 -65.22 13.10 -13.34
C LEU A 11 -64.24 11.90 -13.42
N VAL A 12 -63.85 11.44 -14.61
CA VAL A 12 -62.90 10.36 -14.79
C VAL A 12 -61.46 10.83 -14.43
N SER A 13 -61.12 12.09 -14.68
CA SER A 13 -59.83 12.63 -14.28
C SER A 13 -59.72 12.88 -12.77
N LEU A 14 -60.81 13.09 -12.05
CA LEU A 14 -60.80 13.28 -10.58
C LEU A 14 -60.65 11.97 -9.83
N LEU A 15 -61.12 10.83 -10.39
CA LEU A 15 -60.96 9.51 -9.80
C LEU A 15 -59.56 8.92 -9.94
N ALA A 16 -58.74 9.38 -10.87
CA ALA A 16 -57.36 8.94 -11.09
C ALA A 16 -56.35 9.51 -10.06
N VAL A 17 -56.73 10.61 -9.32
CA VAL A 17 -55.83 11.23 -8.34
C VAL A 17 -55.91 10.61 -6.95
N VAL A 18 -56.96 9.80 -6.65
CA VAL A 18 -57.17 9.22 -5.30
C VAL A 18 -56.56 7.79 -5.17
N ALA A 19 -56.20 7.15 -6.29
CA ALA A 19 -55.64 5.79 -6.29
C ALA A 19 -54.08 5.76 -6.23
N GLY A 20 -53.43 6.91 -6.08
CA GLY A 20 -51.96 7.07 -6.15
C GLY A 20 -51.24 7.26 -4.82
N CYS A 21 -51.90 7.08 -3.67
CA CYS A 21 -51.22 7.19 -2.34
C CYS A 21 -51.21 5.86 -1.59
N GLY A 22 -50.67 4.81 -2.24
CA GLY A 22 -50.14 3.64 -1.60
C GLY A 22 -48.60 3.71 -1.67
N GLY A 23 -48.01 4.44 -0.73
CA GLY A 23 -46.57 4.62 -0.68
C GLY A 23 -45.89 3.34 -0.18
N ASP A 24 -45.54 2.43 -1.05
CA ASP A 24 -44.39 1.59 -0.83
C ASP A 24 -43.16 2.51 -0.73
N LYS A 25 -42.68 2.69 0.49
CA LYS A 25 -41.31 3.19 0.72
C LYS A 25 -40.39 2.16 0.10
N LYS A 26 -40.11 2.26 -1.19
CA LYS A 26 -38.86 1.76 -1.72
C LYS A 26 -37.78 2.51 -0.96
N GLU A 27 -37.18 1.83 0.03
CA GLU A 27 -35.86 2.20 0.49
C GLU A 27 -35.03 2.43 -0.79
N ALA A 28 -34.57 3.65 -0.98
CA ALA A 28 -33.64 3.95 -2.03
C ALA A 28 -32.43 3.04 -1.73
N GLU A 29 -32.27 1.96 -2.47
CA GLU A 29 -31.01 1.23 -2.52
C GLU A 29 -29.95 2.27 -2.78
N LYS A 30 -29.17 2.60 -1.72
CA LYS A 30 -27.96 3.36 -1.87
C LYS A 30 -27.10 2.58 -2.84
N SER A 31 -27.04 3.05 -4.08
CA SER A 31 -26.04 2.59 -5.04
C SER A 31 -24.72 2.48 -4.29
N PRO A 32 -24.03 1.32 -4.29
CA PRO A 32 -22.80 1.18 -3.53
C PRO A 32 -21.87 2.31 -3.97
N ALA A 33 -21.45 3.13 -3.02
CA ALA A 33 -20.51 4.22 -3.29
C ALA A 33 -19.30 3.59 -4.00
N LYS A 34 -18.90 4.13 -5.16
CA LYS A 34 -17.81 3.61 -5.95
C LYS A 34 -16.56 3.59 -5.07
N LYS A 35 -16.08 2.40 -4.70
CA LYS A 35 -14.86 2.26 -3.89
C LYS A 35 -13.69 2.88 -4.64
N VAL A 36 -12.84 3.60 -3.92
CA VAL A 36 -11.56 4.10 -4.44
C VAL A 36 -10.59 2.94 -4.44
N VAL A 37 -10.07 2.56 -5.59
CA VAL A 37 -9.03 1.54 -5.69
C VAL A 37 -7.69 2.20 -5.42
N LEU A 38 -6.89 1.61 -4.50
CA LEU A 38 -5.54 2.05 -4.15
C LEU A 38 -4.58 0.87 -4.33
N LYS A 39 -3.68 0.95 -5.31
CA LYS A 39 -2.66 -0.06 -5.59
C LYS A 39 -1.35 0.28 -4.90
N VAL A 40 -0.93 -0.56 -3.96
CA VAL A 40 0.31 -0.35 -3.21
C VAL A 40 1.28 -1.51 -3.42
N GLY A 41 2.47 -1.20 -3.93
CA GLY A 41 3.56 -2.15 -4.05
C GLY A 41 4.26 -2.34 -2.70
N ALA A 42 4.53 -3.59 -2.30
CA ALA A 42 5.18 -3.90 -1.03
C ALA A 42 6.08 -5.12 -1.13
N THR A 43 7.07 -5.23 -0.23
CA THR A 43 7.74 -6.51 0.02
C THR A 43 6.89 -7.37 0.96
N PRO A 44 6.99 -8.72 0.91
CA PRO A 44 6.11 -9.60 1.66
C PRO A 44 6.11 -9.32 3.17
N VAL A 45 7.29 -9.26 3.79
CA VAL A 45 7.48 -9.10 5.23
C VAL A 45 8.42 -7.94 5.51
N PRO A 46 8.07 -7.00 6.40
CA PRO A 46 6.82 -6.88 7.15
C PRO A 46 5.74 -6.08 6.40
N HIS A 47 6.05 -5.50 5.25
CA HIS A 47 5.29 -4.42 4.62
C HIS A 47 3.90 -4.88 4.14
N ALA A 48 3.81 -5.99 3.39
CA ALA A 48 2.51 -6.52 2.95
C ALA A 48 1.68 -7.02 4.13
N GLU A 49 2.31 -7.54 5.20
CA GLU A 49 1.60 -7.93 6.43
C GLU A 49 0.94 -6.73 7.10
N ILE A 50 1.67 -5.61 7.22
CA ILE A 50 1.14 -4.35 7.78
C ILE A 50 -0.03 -3.83 6.93
N LEU A 51 0.11 -3.83 5.61
CA LEU A 51 -0.95 -3.41 4.69
C LEU A 51 -2.19 -4.32 4.79
N ASN A 52 -2.00 -5.64 4.88
CA ASN A 52 -3.09 -6.60 5.08
C ASN A 52 -3.81 -6.38 6.41
N PHE A 53 -3.07 -6.01 7.46
CA PHE A 53 -3.66 -5.70 8.76
C PHE A 53 -4.61 -4.49 8.72
N ILE A 54 -4.27 -3.44 7.97
CA ILE A 54 -5.10 -2.23 7.87
C ILE A 54 -6.19 -2.32 6.79
N LYS A 55 -6.08 -3.26 5.84
CA LYS A 55 -7.01 -3.41 4.71
C LYS A 55 -8.49 -3.45 5.11
N PRO A 56 -8.94 -4.20 6.16
CA PRO A 56 -10.34 -4.21 6.57
C PRO A 56 -10.84 -2.86 7.09
N THR A 57 -9.95 -2.03 7.64
CA THR A 57 -10.29 -0.67 8.08
C THR A 57 -10.51 0.26 6.90
N LEU A 58 -9.61 0.23 5.92
CA LEU A 58 -9.72 1.01 4.69
C LEU A 58 -10.96 0.62 3.88
N GLU A 59 -11.32 -0.66 3.87
CA GLU A 59 -12.52 -1.13 3.17
C GLU A 59 -13.80 -0.52 3.75
N LYS A 60 -13.90 -0.34 5.08
CA LYS A 60 -15.01 0.34 5.74
C LYS A 60 -15.08 1.83 5.37
N GLU A 61 -13.96 2.43 5.01
CA GLU A 61 -13.85 3.81 4.55
C GLU A 61 -14.07 3.95 3.04
N GLY A 62 -14.40 2.85 2.35
CA GLY A 62 -14.68 2.86 0.92
C GLY A 62 -13.44 2.77 0.05
N ILE A 63 -12.28 2.36 0.61
CA ILE A 63 -11.03 2.17 -0.11
C ILE A 63 -10.81 0.67 -0.35
N ASP A 64 -10.63 0.29 -1.63
CA ASP A 64 -10.21 -1.06 -2.03
C ASP A 64 -8.69 -1.08 -2.15
N LEU A 65 -8.00 -1.52 -1.07
CA LEU A 65 -6.55 -1.65 -1.06
C LEU A 65 -6.11 -2.91 -1.82
N GLN A 66 -5.42 -2.73 -2.93
CA GLN A 66 -4.79 -3.79 -3.72
C GLN A 66 -3.29 -3.82 -3.44
N ILE A 67 -2.81 -4.91 -2.82
CA ILE A 67 -1.41 -5.08 -2.45
C ILE A 67 -0.73 -5.90 -3.54
N ILE A 68 0.31 -5.34 -4.15
CA ILE A 68 1.14 -5.97 -5.17
C ILE A 68 2.50 -6.30 -4.54
N GLU A 69 2.79 -7.60 -4.37
CA GLU A 69 4.03 -8.02 -3.73
C GLU A 69 5.20 -8.11 -4.71
N PHE A 70 6.36 -7.64 -4.27
CA PHE A 70 7.62 -7.67 -4.99
C PHE A 70 8.68 -8.37 -4.15
N SER A 71 9.49 -9.21 -4.79
CA SER A 71 10.61 -9.92 -4.16
C SER A 71 11.95 -9.23 -4.32
N ASP A 72 11.98 -8.04 -4.93
CA ASP A 72 13.17 -7.22 -5.17
C ASP A 72 12.91 -5.75 -4.84
N TYR A 73 13.97 -4.94 -4.77
CA TYR A 73 13.90 -3.53 -4.38
C TYR A 73 13.95 -2.55 -5.57
N VAL A 74 14.08 -3.06 -6.80
CA VAL A 74 14.17 -2.23 -8.01
C VAL A 74 12.79 -1.98 -8.61
N LYS A 75 12.03 -3.06 -8.81
CA LYS A 75 10.73 -3.03 -9.50
C LYS A 75 9.66 -2.16 -8.82
N PRO A 76 9.52 -2.11 -7.47
CA PRO A 76 8.48 -1.29 -6.87
C PRO A 76 8.58 0.20 -7.22
N ASN A 77 9.80 0.74 -7.33
CA ASN A 77 10.01 2.14 -7.70
C ASN A 77 9.76 2.38 -9.20
N LEU A 78 10.11 1.43 -10.06
CA LEU A 78 9.84 1.53 -11.49
C LEU A 78 8.34 1.44 -11.77
N ALA A 79 7.63 0.47 -11.20
CA ALA A 79 6.19 0.30 -11.33
C ALA A 79 5.41 1.54 -10.83
N LEU A 80 5.89 2.20 -9.74
CA LEU A 80 5.31 3.44 -9.28
C LEU A 80 5.55 4.58 -10.28
N ASN A 81 6.77 4.71 -10.82
CA ASN A 81 7.08 5.70 -11.85
C ASN A 81 6.23 5.50 -13.12
N ASP A 82 6.01 4.26 -13.50
CA ASP A 82 5.26 3.87 -14.70
C ASP A 82 3.73 3.93 -14.49
N LYS A 83 3.29 4.39 -13.28
CA LYS A 83 1.88 4.53 -12.90
C LYS A 83 1.10 3.20 -12.84
N GLU A 84 1.79 2.10 -12.67
CA GLU A 84 1.18 0.79 -12.41
C GLU A 84 0.72 0.67 -10.94
N LEU A 85 1.34 1.47 -10.07
CA LEU A 85 1.04 1.62 -8.64
C LEU A 85 0.68 3.07 -8.31
N ASP A 86 -0.11 3.26 -7.25
CA ASP A 86 -0.40 4.57 -6.67
C ASP A 86 0.62 4.96 -5.59
N ALA A 87 1.17 3.95 -4.90
CA ALA A 87 2.22 4.09 -3.89
C ALA A 87 3.05 2.81 -3.78
N ASN A 88 4.18 2.89 -3.09
CA ASN A 88 4.89 1.70 -2.60
C ASN A 88 5.26 1.85 -1.12
N PHE A 89 5.45 0.70 -0.46
CA PHE A 89 5.81 0.62 0.95
C PHE A 89 6.80 -0.52 1.14
N PHE A 90 8.12 -0.21 1.16
CA PHE A 90 9.17 -1.22 1.29
C PHE A 90 10.54 -0.65 1.68
N GLN A 91 10.80 0.64 1.49
CA GLN A 91 12.15 1.19 1.47
C GLN A 91 12.38 2.25 2.56
N HIS A 92 13.63 2.45 2.93
CA HIS A 92 14.07 3.56 3.76
C HIS A 92 14.47 4.76 2.90
N ILE A 93 14.44 5.96 3.49
CA ILE A 93 14.68 7.22 2.76
C ILE A 93 16.01 7.25 2.01
N PRO A 94 17.16 6.87 2.59
CA PRO A 94 18.43 6.91 1.88
C PRO A 94 18.46 6.05 0.59
N TYR A 95 17.76 4.91 0.60
CA TYR A 95 17.61 4.09 -0.61
C TYR A 95 16.76 4.81 -1.66
N LEU A 96 15.60 5.34 -1.28
CA LEU A 96 14.73 6.08 -2.20
C LEU A 96 15.48 7.26 -2.85
N GLU A 97 16.13 8.10 -2.04
CA GLU A 97 16.84 9.28 -2.53
C GLU A 97 17.95 8.92 -3.52
N LYS A 98 18.77 7.92 -3.18
CA LYS A 98 19.81 7.41 -4.06
C LYS A 98 19.24 6.83 -5.35
N PHE A 99 18.26 5.94 -5.25
CA PHE A 99 17.63 5.29 -6.39
C PHE A 99 16.96 6.29 -7.34
N ALA A 100 16.20 7.24 -6.79
CA ALA A 100 15.51 8.26 -7.55
C ALA A 100 16.48 9.21 -8.24
N LYS A 101 17.56 9.63 -7.56
CA LYS A 101 18.59 10.49 -8.11
C LYS A 101 19.34 9.80 -9.25
N GLU A 102 19.80 8.56 -9.07
CA GLU A 102 20.55 7.81 -10.07
C GLU A 102 19.76 7.55 -11.36
N ARG A 103 18.43 7.45 -11.25
CA ARG A 103 17.55 7.15 -12.38
C ARG A 103 16.70 8.33 -12.83
N ASN A 104 16.89 9.50 -12.21
CA ASN A 104 16.10 10.70 -12.49
C ASN A 104 14.59 10.46 -12.39
N LEU A 105 14.15 9.78 -11.32
CA LEU A 105 12.75 9.48 -11.08
C LEU A 105 12.12 10.54 -10.16
N PRO A 106 10.93 11.07 -10.47
CA PRO A 106 10.24 12.09 -9.66
C PRO A 106 9.47 11.45 -8.49
N LEU A 107 10.16 10.65 -7.67
CA LEU A 107 9.56 9.98 -6.52
C LEU A 107 9.82 10.77 -5.24
N THR A 108 8.86 10.75 -4.32
CA THR A 108 8.93 11.43 -3.03
C THR A 108 8.37 10.57 -1.90
N THR A 109 8.82 10.85 -0.67
CA THR A 109 8.29 10.22 0.54
C THR A 109 6.98 10.87 0.95
N LEU A 110 5.91 10.07 1.13
CA LEU A 110 4.64 10.53 1.69
C LEU A 110 4.68 10.60 3.21
N THR A 111 5.15 9.52 3.85
CA THR A 111 5.21 9.41 5.32
C THR A 111 6.22 8.36 5.75
N LYS A 112 6.57 8.38 7.03
CA LYS A 112 7.40 7.36 7.69
C LYS A 112 6.48 6.47 8.53
N VAL A 113 6.59 5.16 8.40
CA VAL A 113 5.71 4.19 9.08
C VAL A 113 6.42 3.54 10.26
N HIS A 114 7.62 2.96 10.06
CA HIS A 114 8.36 2.25 11.10
C HIS A 114 9.87 2.29 10.81
N ILE A 115 10.65 1.74 11.76
CA ILE A 115 12.10 1.54 11.62
C ILE A 115 12.37 0.05 11.73
N GLU A 116 13.18 -0.46 10.80
CA GLU A 116 13.67 -1.84 10.84
C GLU A 116 15.13 -1.85 11.30
N PRO A 117 15.42 -2.39 12.50
CA PRO A 117 16.78 -2.58 12.94
C PRO A 117 17.45 -3.68 12.11
N MET A 118 18.72 -3.44 11.73
CA MET A 118 19.54 -4.46 11.09
C MET A 118 20.14 -5.39 12.12
N GLY A 119 20.16 -6.70 11.84
CA GLY A 119 20.72 -7.71 12.72
C GLY A 119 21.68 -8.67 12.01
N ILE A 120 22.53 -9.34 12.79
CA ILE A 120 23.36 -10.45 12.33
C ILE A 120 22.64 -11.75 12.71
N TYR A 121 22.39 -12.61 11.74
CA TYR A 121 21.62 -13.85 11.90
C TYR A 121 22.42 -15.06 11.49
N SER A 122 22.23 -16.19 12.20
CA SER A 122 22.82 -17.47 11.82
C SER A 122 21.86 -18.61 12.17
N LYS A 123 21.80 -19.62 11.30
CA LYS A 123 21.07 -20.87 11.57
C LYS A 123 21.87 -21.82 12.46
N SER A 124 23.20 -21.82 12.37
CA SER A 124 24.09 -22.81 13.02
C SER A 124 24.88 -22.23 14.18
N ILE A 125 25.30 -20.94 14.12
CA ILE A 125 26.16 -20.30 15.10
C ILE A 125 25.27 -19.58 16.13
N LYS A 126 25.48 -19.82 17.41
CA LYS A 126 24.62 -19.34 18.50
C LYS A 126 25.12 -18.05 19.18
N SER A 127 26.38 -17.70 18.99
CA SER A 127 26.98 -16.45 19.51
C SER A 127 28.04 -15.92 18.56
N LEU A 128 28.33 -14.64 18.63
CA LEU A 128 29.41 -14.03 17.83
C LEU A 128 30.79 -14.59 18.21
N ASP A 129 31.01 -14.94 19.47
CA ASP A 129 32.28 -15.52 19.95
C ASP A 129 32.55 -16.92 19.37
N ALA A 130 31.51 -17.60 18.91
CA ALA A 130 31.62 -18.90 18.26
C ALA A 130 31.80 -18.81 16.73
N LEU A 131 31.92 -17.59 16.18
CA LEU A 131 32.12 -17.40 14.75
C LEU A 131 33.53 -17.87 14.35
N PRO A 132 33.68 -18.87 13.46
CA PRO A 132 34.98 -19.37 13.08
C PRO A 132 35.76 -18.35 12.23
N GLU A 133 37.09 -18.43 12.32
CA GLU A 133 37.94 -17.67 11.40
C GLU A 133 37.63 -18.03 9.94
N GLY A 134 37.59 -17.04 9.06
CA GLY A 134 37.22 -17.25 7.64
C GLY A 134 35.72 -17.48 7.39
N ALA A 135 34.86 -17.29 8.37
CA ALA A 135 33.41 -17.38 8.18
C ALA A 135 32.93 -16.45 7.07
N LYS A 136 32.00 -16.94 6.25
CA LYS A 136 31.39 -16.14 5.19
C LYS A 136 30.13 -15.46 5.71
N ILE A 137 30.07 -14.15 5.57
CA ILE A 137 28.93 -13.32 5.95
C ILE A 137 28.30 -12.72 4.70
N ALA A 138 27.03 -12.97 4.45
CA ALA A 138 26.28 -12.32 3.40
C ALA A 138 25.82 -10.95 3.88
N ILE A 139 25.97 -9.93 3.04
CA ILE A 139 25.48 -8.58 3.27
C ILE A 139 24.60 -8.13 2.09
N PRO A 140 23.70 -7.14 2.28
CA PRO A 140 22.95 -6.54 1.17
C PRO A 140 23.87 -6.04 0.06
N ASN A 141 23.44 -6.17 -1.19
CA ASN A 141 24.23 -5.76 -2.35
C ASN A 141 23.95 -4.31 -2.81
N ASP A 142 22.96 -3.64 -2.21
CA ASP A 142 22.77 -2.22 -2.44
C ASP A 142 23.71 -1.38 -1.55
N PRO A 143 24.17 -0.21 -2.02
CA PRO A 143 25.19 0.56 -1.29
C PRO A 143 24.71 1.12 0.05
N THR A 144 23.41 1.38 0.21
CA THR A 144 22.86 1.99 1.42
C THR A 144 22.73 0.99 2.56
N ASP A 145 22.19 -0.20 2.31
CA ASP A 145 22.09 -1.26 3.31
C ASP A 145 23.41 -2.02 3.46
N GLY A 146 24.19 -2.14 2.40
CA GLY A 146 25.56 -2.66 2.48
C GLY A 146 26.45 -1.86 3.43
N GLY A 147 26.39 -0.52 3.37
CA GLY A 147 27.07 0.37 4.32
C GLY A 147 26.63 0.18 5.77
N ARG A 148 25.31 0.06 6.01
CA ARG A 148 24.76 -0.24 7.34
C ARG A 148 25.25 -1.60 7.86
N ALA A 149 25.27 -2.63 7.01
CA ALA A 149 25.77 -3.95 7.37
C ALA A 149 27.24 -3.92 7.78
N LEU A 150 28.09 -3.21 7.04
CA LEU A 150 29.51 -3.05 7.37
C LEU A 150 29.70 -2.32 8.70
N ALA A 151 28.94 -1.24 8.95
CA ALA A 151 28.97 -0.52 10.22
C ALA A 151 28.54 -1.42 11.40
N LEU A 152 27.50 -2.26 11.19
CA LEU A 152 27.07 -3.23 12.19
C LEU A 152 28.16 -4.27 12.50
N LEU A 153 28.82 -4.82 11.47
CA LEU A 153 29.93 -5.78 11.63
C LEU A 153 31.10 -5.16 12.36
N GLN A 154 31.42 -3.87 12.09
CA GLN A 154 32.44 -3.13 12.84
C GLN A 154 32.05 -2.93 14.31
N SER A 155 30.80 -2.58 14.60
CA SER A 155 30.33 -2.42 15.98
C SER A 155 30.36 -3.75 16.75
N ALA A 156 30.15 -4.87 16.07
CA ALA A 156 30.31 -6.22 16.58
C ALA A 156 31.78 -6.69 16.66
N LYS A 157 32.75 -5.82 16.33
CA LYS A 157 34.20 -6.11 16.33
C LYS A 157 34.62 -7.26 15.38
N LEU A 158 33.81 -7.58 14.38
CA LEU A 158 34.12 -8.63 13.39
C LEU A 158 35.00 -8.15 12.26
N LEU A 159 35.06 -6.85 12.03
CA LEU A 159 35.96 -6.21 11.07
C LEU A 159 36.31 -4.77 11.52
N LYS A 160 37.29 -4.16 10.88
CA LYS A 160 37.60 -2.74 10.97
C LYS A 160 37.52 -2.12 9.59
N LEU A 161 36.70 -1.10 9.45
CA LEU A 161 36.61 -0.31 8.20
C LEU A 161 37.85 0.61 8.10
N LYS A 162 38.22 0.93 6.86
CA LYS A 162 39.21 1.99 6.62
C LYS A 162 38.60 3.34 6.96
N ASP A 163 39.46 4.30 7.36
CA ASP A 163 39.01 5.65 7.64
C ASP A 163 38.45 6.29 6.36
N GLY A 164 37.29 6.94 6.49
CA GLY A 164 36.62 7.62 5.38
C GLY A 164 35.68 6.74 4.52
N VAL A 165 35.37 5.54 5.00
CA VAL A 165 34.36 4.65 4.38
C VAL A 165 33.01 4.82 5.06
#